data_c4adcb43d88aeb3c07b0ed1d27411707
#
_entry.id   c4adcb43d88aeb3c07b0ed1d27411707
#
_cell.length_a   1.000
_cell.length_b   1.000
_cell.length_c   1.000
_cell.angle_alpha   90.00
_cell.angle_beta   90.00
_cell.angle_gamma   90.00
#
_symmetry.space_group_name_H-M   'P 1'
#
loop_
_entity.id
_entity.type
_entity.pdbx_description
1 polymer ?
#
loop_
_entity_poly.entity_id
_entity_poly.type
_entity_poly.pdbx_seq_one_letter_code
_entity_poly.pdbx_strand_id
1 'polypeptide(L)'
;MNMQRLLKTLPFFLYLLSFGTGLVAQETNNSYYISENGNNANTGSSSSPFKTIAYALTKLNDNDELILKAGTYREVIKAKSFNKNIRIAGEPGQDVFINTTQALPANWELWKEGIWKMQIDFDIWQLFNADELVHVARWPNATFQDTLIWRMTEAMRYTDGGYDSKNGGFTGKCSNGIIYDADFPEGYSGTFNEGDSDYGTSNTESLTESNTDFTDAIAVLNLGHWLTWARKISSHNAGDDHFSYADPIPETKLKKHFAYYILGLPALDSENEWWFDASTQTVYYYPPAGANPNEMDLQARTADFAIELEYSKNITIENITFFGGGFNIRNSENITLKNCDFHYPSTNKFVLEKFQWFAQGNSGENKM
;
A
#
# COMPACT_ATOMS: atom_id res chain seq x y z
N MET A 1 -57.69 48.76 -82.54
CA MET A 1 -56.51 47.98 -82.44
C MET A 1 -55.51 48.70 -81.52
N ASN A 2 -55.63 48.46 -80.20
CA ASN A 2 -54.66 48.94 -79.26
C ASN A 2 -54.84 48.16 -77.91
N MET A 3 -53.83 47.45 -77.61
CA MET A 3 -53.77 46.50 -76.50
C MET A 3 -53.13 47.24 -75.29
N GLN A 4 -53.93 47.54 -74.29
CA GLN A 4 -53.43 48.05 -73.04
C GLN A 4 -53.11 46.90 -72.05
N ARG A 5 -51.90 46.81 -71.67
CA ARG A 5 -51.43 45.88 -70.66
C ARG A 5 -51.78 46.34 -69.25
N LEU A 6 -52.46 45.48 -68.48
CA LEU A 6 -52.63 45.63 -67.02
C LEU A 6 -51.40 45.21 -66.34
N LEU A 7 -50.77 46.10 -65.62
CA LEU A 7 -49.77 45.76 -64.61
C LEU A 7 -50.44 45.45 -63.30
N LYS A 8 -50.35 44.21 -62.87
CA LYS A 8 -50.69 43.81 -61.49
C LYS A 8 -49.45 43.97 -60.59
N THR A 9 -49.56 44.85 -59.62
CA THR A 9 -48.58 45.00 -58.54
C THR A 9 -48.73 43.90 -57.52
N LEU A 10 -47.68 43.08 -57.35
CA LEU A 10 -47.53 42.11 -56.25
C LEU A 10 -46.88 42.82 -55.03
N PRO A 11 -47.36 42.64 -53.81
CA PRO A 11 -46.63 43.15 -52.62
C PRO A 11 -45.47 42.19 -52.28
N PHE A 12 -44.30 42.78 -52.19
CA PHE A 12 -43.06 42.12 -51.76
C PHE A 12 -43.09 41.98 -50.21
N PHE A 13 -43.36 40.75 -49.73
CA PHE A 13 -43.22 40.44 -48.30
C PHE A 13 -41.73 40.22 -48.01
N LEU A 14 -41.10 41.13 -47.30
CA LEU A 14 -39.75 41.00 -46.81
C LEU A 14 -39.74 40.13 -45.54
N TYR A 15 -39.35 38.84 -45.68
CA TYR A 15 -39.10 37.96 -44.56
C TYR A 15 -37.75 38.36 -43.94
N LEU A 16 -37.74 39.03 -42.79
CA LEU A 16 -36.56 39.18 -41.96
C LEU A 16 -36.26 37.82 -41.27
N LEU A 17 -35.33 37.06 -41.80
CA LEU A 17 -34.70 35.95 -41.11
C LEU A 17 -33.79 36.54 -40.01
N SER A 18 -34.27 36.57 -38.79
CA SER A 18 -33.43 36.79 -37.62
C SER A 18 -32.55 35.54 -37.38
N PHE A 19 -31.30 35.56 -37.87
CA PHE A 19 -30.28 34.63 -37.40
C PHE A 19 -30.00 34.97 -35.93
N GLY A 20 -30.62 34.22 -35.03
CA GLY A 20 -30.19 34.18 -33.66
C GLY A 20 -28.80 33.56 -33.62
N THR A 21 -27.76 34.37 -33.50
CA THR A 21 -26.43 33.90 -33.11
C THR A 21 -26.55 33.41 -31.67
N GLY A 22 -26.84 32.11 -31.52
CA GLY A 22 -26.63 31.45 -30.24
C GLY A 22 -25.16 31.64 -29.90
N LEU A 23 -24.86 32.47 -28.95
CA LEU A 23 -23.58 32.47 -28.27
C LEU A 23 -23.44 31.09 -27.62
N VAL A 24 -22.77 30.16 -28.35
CA VAL A 24 -22.21 28.98 -27.72
C VAL A 24 -21.16 29.55 -26.77
N ALA A 25 -21.45 29.53 -25.47
CA ALA A 25 -20.47 29.87 -24.47
C ALA A 25 -19.27 28.92 -24.74
N GLN A 26 -18.15 29.48 -25.15
CA GLN A 26 -16.91 28.75 -25.30
C GLN A 26 -16.56 28.34 -23.86
N GLU A 27 -16.63 27.02 -23.59
CA GLU A 27 -16.19 26.49 -22.31
C GLU A 27 -14.71 26.88 -22.17
N THR A 28 -14.43 27.78 -21.25
CA THR A 28 -13.06 28.19 -20.95
C THR A 28 -12.49 27.15 -20.01
N ASN A 29 -11.56 26.34 -20.50
CA ASN A 29 -10.76 25.46 -19.67
C ASN A 29 -9.95 26.32 -18.72
N ASN A 30 -10.16 26.21 -17.42
CA ASN A 30 -9.37 26.93 -16.44
C ASN A 30 -8.26 26.01 -15.92
N SER A 31 -7.09 26.59 -15.72
CA SER A 31 -6.00 25.92 -15.02
C SER A 31 -5.90 26.46 -13.60
N TYR A 32 -6.07 25.58 -12.63
CA TYR A 32 -5.87 25.87 -11.23
C TYR A 32 -4.55 25.27 -10.77
N TYR A 33 -3.92 25.93 -9.82
CA TYR A 33 -2.61 25.52 -9.31
C TYR A 33 -2.69 25.26 -7.81
N ILE A 34 -1.95 24.26 -7.35
CA ILE A 34 -1.66 24.04 -5.93
C ILE A 34 -0.17 24.10 -5.68
N SER A 35 0.20 24.47 -4.46
CA SER A 35 1.58 24.52 -3.98
C SER A 35 1.61 24.24 -2.48
N GLU A 36 2.65 23.60 -1.97
CA GLU A 36 2.86 23.42 -0.52
C GLU A 36 2.78 24.74 0.26
N ASN A 37 3.28 25.82 -0.34
CA ASN A 37 3.22 27.18 0.20
C ASN A 37 1.96 27.97 -0.20
N GLY A 38 0.99 27.29 -0.79
CA GLY A 38 -0.27 27.89 -1.21
C GLY A 38 -1.20 28.20 -0.04
N ASN A 39 -2.35 28.78 -0.37
CA ASN A 39 -3.42 29.05 0.60
C ASN A 39 -4.78 28.83 -0.06
N ASN A 40 -5.68 28.10 0.60
CA ASN A 40 -7.02 27.83 0.06
C ASN A 40 -7.92 29.09 -0.03
N ALA A 41 -7.52 30.22 0.56
CA ALA A 41 -8.14 31.52 0.35
C ALA A 41 -7.69 32.23 -0.95
N ASN A 42 -6.67 31.71 -1.62
CA ASN A 42 -6.17 32.23 -2.89
C ASN A 42 -7.14 31.99 -4.05
N THR A 43 -6.82 32.55 -5.22
CA THR A 43 -7.62 32.40 -6.44
C THR A 43 -7.39 31.08 -7.18
N GLY A 44 -6.33 30.34 -6.84
CA GLY A 44 -5.90 29.14 -7.56
C GLY A 44 -5.10 29.43 -8.83
N SER A 45 -4.72 30.67 -9.11
CA SER A 45 -3.84 31.00 -10.24
C SER A 45 -2.40 30.55 -9.98
N SER A 46 -1.56 30.49 -11.02
CA SER A 46 -0.15 30.10 -10.89
C SER A 46 0.64 30.99 -9.92
N SER A 47 0.31 32.28 -9.81
CA SER A 47 0.94 33.21 -8.86
C SER A 47 0.28 33.25 -7.47
N SER A 48 -0.93 32.67 -7.35
CA SER A 48 -1.72 32.66 -6.11
C SER A 48 -2.39 31.27 -5.95
N PRO A 49 -1.59 30.18 -5.76
CA PRO A 49 -2.07 28.82 -5.79
C PRO A 49 -2.86 28.44 -4.53
N PHE A 50 -3.74 27.45 -4.65
CA PHE A 50 -4.35 26.77 -3.50
C PHE A 50 -3.30 25.99 -2.72
N LYS A 51 -3.65 25.55 -1.52
CA LYS A 51 -2.77 24.74 -0.70
C LYS A 51 -3.02 23.23 -0.87
N THR A 52 -4.28 22.80 -0.94
CA THR A 52 -4.67 21.40 -0.85
C THR A 52 -5.39 20.88 -2.09
N ILE A 53 -5.12 19.62 -2.45
CA ILE A 53 -5.81 18.92 -3.53
C ILE A 53 -7.30 18.81 -3.21
N ALA A 54 -7.64 18.44 -1.98
CA ALA A 54 -9.02 18.29 -1.56
C ALA A 54 -9.84 19.56 -1.76
N TYR A 55 -9.29 20.74 -1.42
CA TYR A 55 -9.96 22.02 -1.65
C TYR A 55 -10.06 22.34 -3.15
N ALA A 56 -8.98 22.17 -3.89
CA ALA A 56 -8.94 22.46 -5.32
C ALA A 56 -10.01 21.67 -6.09
N LEU A 57 -10.18 20.38 -5.79
CA LEU A 57 -11.20 19.52 -6.42
C LEU A 57 -12.63 20.10 -6.26
N THR A 58 -12.90 20.83 -5.19
CA THR A 58 -14.22 21.50 -5.00
C THR A 58 -14.44 22.68 -5.95
N LYS A 59 -13.39 23.22 -6.55
CA LYS A 59 -13.42 24.40 -7.42
C LYS A 59 -13.50 24.06 -8.91
N LEU A 60 -13.05 22.84 -9.28
CA LEU A 60 -13.00 22.44 -10.68
C LEU A 60 -14.39 22.33 -11.29
N ASN A 61 -14.51 22.77 -12.52
CA ASN A 61 -15.64 22.53 -13.41
C ASN A 61 -15.26 21.49 -14.49
N ASP A 62 -16.19 21.23 -15.39
CA ASP A 62 -15.93 20.37 -16.53
C ASP A 62 -14.85 20.97 -17.43
N ASN A 63 -13.91 20.12 -17.90
CA ASN A 63 -12.74 20.47 -18.69
C ASN A 63 -11.68 21.34 -17.98
N ASP A 64 -11.74 21.52 -16.67
CA ASP A 64 -10.69 22.22 -15.92
C ASP A 64 -9.48 21.33 -15.66
N GLU A 65 -8.33 21.98 -15.43
CA GLU A 65 -7.08 21.34 -15.04
C GLU A 65 -6.65 21.74 -13.64
N LEU A 66 -6.09 20.79 -12.89
CA LEU A 66 -5.40 21.02 -11.63
C LEU A 66 -3.92 20.71 -11.79
N ILE A 67 -3.06 21.71 -11.67
CA ILE A 67 -1.61 21.59 -11.80
C ILE A 67 -0.96 21.66 -10.42
N LEU A 68 -0.23 20.61 -10.08
CA LEU A 68 0.55 20.51 -8.86
C LEU A 68 1.96 21.06 -9.13
N LYS A 69 2.36 22.12 -8.44
CA LYS A 69 3.72 22.64 -8.49
C LYS A 69 4.70 21.69 -7.81
N ALA A 70 5.99 21.85 -8.07
CA ALA A 70 7.05 21.09 -7.40
C ALA A 70 6.82 21.04 -5.89
N GLY A 71 6.97 19.85 -5.31
CA GLY A 71 6.82 19.63 -3.86
C GLY A 71 6.24 18.28 -3.47
N THR A 72 6.09 18.08 -2.16
CA THR A 72 5.56 16.85 -1.54
C THR A 72 4.23 17.12 -0.84
N TYR A 73 3.15 16.64 -1.42
CA TYR A 73 1.79 16.80 -0.88
C TYR A 73 1.43 15.59 -0.03
N ARG A 74 1.27 15.79 1.28
CA ARG A 74 0.84 14.73 2.21
C ARG A 74 -0.67 14.64 2.23
N GLU A 75 -1.23 14.19 1.12
CA GLU A 75 -2.67 14.09 0.89
C GLU A 75 -3.02 12.83 0.08
N VAL A 76 -4.31 12.53 0.02
CA VAL A 76 -4.90 11.51 -0.87
C VAL A 76 -5.74 12.22 -1.93
N ILE A 77 -5.59 11.86 -3.19
CA ILE A 77 -6.54 12.28 -4.23
C ILE A 77 -7.83 11.50 -4.02
N LYS A 78 -8.84 12.15 -3.46
CA LYS A 78 -10.09 11.49 -3.09
C LYS A 78 -11.29 12.16 -3.74
N ALA A 79 -12.05 11.38 -4.51
CA ALA A 79 -13.28 11.86 -5.13
C ALA A 79 -14.37 10.76 -5.12
N LYS A 80 -15.60 11.19 -4.83
CA LYS A 80 -16.79 10.34 -4.87
C LYS A 80 -17.87 11.01 -5.70
N SER A 81 -18.46 10.26 -6.62
CA SER A 81 -19.49 10.74 -7.54
C SER A 81 -19.06 11.99 -8.33
N PHE A 82 -17.78 12.04 -8.67
CA PHE A 82 -17.20 13.15 -9.42
C PHE A 82 -17.30 12.88 -10.92
N ASN A 83 -18.22 13.57 -11.57
CA ASN A 83 -18.59 13.31 -12.97
C ASN A 83 -18.20 14.50 -13.88
N LYS A 84 -16.97 14.96 -13.76
CA LYS A 84 -16.42 16.04 -14.58
C LYS A 84 -15.21 15.53 -15.34
N ASN A 85 -15.04 15.99 -16.56
CA ASN A 85 -13.83 15.76 -17.32
C ASN A 85 -12.73 16.65 -16.79
N ILE A 86 -11.77 16.12 -16.07
CA ILE A 86 -10.67 16.89 -15.48
C ILE A 86 -9.33 16.23 -15.69
N ARG A 87 -8.31 17.07 -15.66
CA ARG A 87 -6.92 16.66 -15.63
C ARG A 87 -6.25 17.12 -14.33
N ILE A 88 -5.61 16.20 -13.62
CA ILE A 88 -4.77 16.46 -12.46
C ILE A 88 -3.34 16.11 -12.86
N ALA A 89 -2.43 17.07 -12.83
CA ALA A 89 -1.09 16.85 -13.35
C ALA A 89 0.00 17.50 -12.52
N GLY A 90 1.14 16.82 -12.40
CA GLY A 90 2.37 17.49 -11.97
C GLY A 90 2.81 18.53 -13.01
N GLU A 91 3.34 19.66 -12.57
CA GLU A 91 3.87 20.71 -13.43
C GLU A 91 5.00 20.13 -14.31
N PRO A 92 4.98 20.32 -15.63
CA PRO A 92 5.94 19.69 -16.54
C PRO A 92 7.40 19.99 -16.18
N GLY A 93 8.19 18.90 -16.08
CA GLY A 93 9.63 19.00 -15.76
C GLY A 93 9.93 19.32 -14.28
N GLN A 94 8.95 19.20 -13.42
CA GLN A 94 9.08 19.37 -11.97
C GLN A 94 8.83 18.04 -11.24
N ASP A 95 9.50 17.86 -10.11
CA ASP A 95 9.28 16.72 -9.21
C ASP A 95 8.07 16.99 -8.33
N VAL A 96 7.04 16.17 -8.49
CA VAL A 96 5.79 16.26 -7.75
C VAL A 96 5.50 14.94 -7.08
N PHE A 97 5.40 14.97 -5.75
CA PHE A 97 5.14 13.79 -4.93
C PHE A 97 3.81 13.91 -4.20
N ILE A 98 3.01 12.85 -4.24
CA ILE A 98 1.92 12.62 -3.31
C ILE A 98 2.37 11.54 -2.34
N ASN A 99 2.54 11.93 -1.08
CA ASN A 99 3.06 11.08 -0.03
C ASN A 99 1.97 10.83 1.02
N THR A 100 1.59 9.57 1.20
CA THR A 100 0.52 9.18 2.14
C THR A 100 1.04 8.77 3.51
N THR A 101 2.32 9.01 3.77
CA THR A 101 2.90 8.78 5.09
C THR A 101 2.76 10.01 5.99
N GLN A 102 2.91 9.79 7.28
CA GLN A 102 3.00 10.83 8.29
C GLN A 102 4.41 10.84 8.89
N ALA A 103 5.01 12.01 9.00
CA ALA A 103 6.28 12.16 9.68
C ALA A 103 6.13 11.82 11.17
N LEU A 104 7.07 11.07 11.71
CA LEU A 104 7.10 10.76 13.14
C LEU A 104 7.83 11.87 13.90
N PRO A 105 7.35 12.25 15.11
CA PRO A 105 8.01 13.28 15.91
C PRO A 105 9.34 12.79 16.48
N ALA A 106 10.25 13.73 16.76
CA ALA A 106 11.55 13.47 17.37
C ALA A 106 11.45 13.41 18.91
N ASN A 107 10.74 12.40 19.41
CA ASN A 107 10.54 12.16 20.85
C ASN A 107 10.77 10.70 21.26
N TRP A 108 11.70 10.04 20.56
CA TRP A 108 12.13 8.70 20.85
C TRP A 108 12.95 8.63 22.12
N GLU A 109 12.73 7.61 22.93
CA GLU A 109 13.50 7.29 24.12
C GLU A 109 14.16 5.91 23.99
N LEU A 110 15.39 5.79 24.51
CA LEU A 110 16.09 4.51 24.54
C LEU A 110 15.33 3.55 25.48
N TRP A 111 14.98 2.36 24.97
CA TRP A 111 14.26 1.36 25.74
C TRP A 111 15.21 0.30 26.33
N LYS A 112 15.93 -0.42 25.47
CA LYS A 112 16.94 -1.41 25.86
C LYS A 112 17.88 -1.73 24.68
N GLU A 113 19.14 -2.02 24.96
CA GLU A 113 20.08 -2.66 24.00
C GLU A 113 20.10 -2.04 22.60
N GLY A 114 20.06 -0.72 22.52
CA GLY A 114 20.04 0.00 21.23
C GLY A 114 18.66 0.17 20.61
N ILE A 115 17.64 -0.48 21.15
CA ILE A 115 16.25 -0.34 20.70
C ILE A 115 15.63 0.90 21.35
N TRP A 116 14.99 1.71 20.52
CA TRP A 116 14.26 2.91 20.93
C TRP A 116 12.76 2.67 20.85
N LYS A 117 12.00 3.43 21.60
CA LYS A 117 10.54 3.41 21.56
C LYS A 117 9.95 4.80 21.57
N MET A 118 8.72 4.90 21.08
CA MET A 118 7.93 6.12 21.08
C MET A 118 6.44 5.78 21.11
N GLN A 119 5.65 6.53 21.86
CA GLN A 119 4.19 6.45 21.77
C GLN A 119 3.65 7.39 20.72
N ILE A 120 2.64 6.91 19.96
CA ILE A 120 1.90 7.68 18.97
C ILE A 120 0.39 7.45 19.22
N ASP A 121 -0.46 8.27 18.60
CA ASP A 121 -1.93 8.22 18.75
C ASP A 121 -2.66 7.76 17.49
N PHE A 122 -1.94 7.12 16.56
CA PHE A 122 -2.47 6.62 15.31
C PHE A 122 -1.84 5.27 14.91
N ASP A 123 -2.58 4.46 14.17
CA ASP A 123 -2.09 3.18 13.64
C ASP A 123 -1.10 3.39 12.49
N ILE A 124 -0.02 2.60 12.51
CA ILE A 124 0.96 2.53 11.43
C ILE A 124 1.21 1.08 11.02
N TRP A 125 1.58 0.85 9.76
CA TRP A 125 1.86 -0.52 9.27
C TRP A 125 3.01 -0.63 8.28
N GLN A 126 3.70 0.48 8.02
CA GLN A 126 5.04 0.53 7.43
C GLN A 126 5.80 1.72 8.04
N LEU A 127 7.09 1.53 8.22
CA LEU A 127 8.02 2.57 8.66
C LEU A 127 9.06 2.81 7.56
N PHE A 128 9.41 4.05 7.36
CA PHE A 128 10.46 4.47 6.41
C PHE A 128 11.43 5.42 7.08
N ASN A 129 12.69 5.35 6.65
CA ASN A 129 13.69 6.37 6.91
C ASN A 129 13.94 7.10 5.59
N ALA A 130 13.56 8.35 5.50
CA ALA A 130 13.39 9.06 4.23
C ALA A 130 12.50 8.27 3.26
N ASP A 131 13.03 7.77 2.15
CA ASP A 131 12.34 6.96 1.14
C ASP A 131 12.65 5.46 1.21
N GLU A 132 13.45 5.03 2.18
CA GLU A 132 13.83 3.64 2.34
C GLU A 132 12.96 2.91 3.38
N LEU A 133 12.49 1.72 3.00
CA LEU A 133 11.69 0.86 3.88
C LEU A 133 12.53 0.34 5.05
N VAL A 134 12.04 0.53 6.27
CA VAL A 134 12.54 -0.14 7.47
C VAL A 134 11.86 -1.50 7.61
N HIS A 135 12.63 -2.55 7.90
CA HIS A 135 12.09 -3.90 7.95
C HIS A 135 11.23 -4.12 9.20
N VAL A 136 10.11 -4.83 9.02
CA VAL A 136 9.35 -5.32 10.17
C VAL A 136 10.18 -6.38 10.89
N ALA A 137 10.28 -6.28 12.20
CA ALA A 137 10.98 -7.23 13.07
C ALA A 137 10.50 -8.66 12.78
N ARG A 138 11.45 -9.51 12.38
CA ARG A 138 11.15 -10.88 11.95
C ARG A 138 12.24 -11.87 12.35
N TRP A 139 11.81 -13.08 12.58
CA TRP A 139 12.69 -14.23 12.76
C TRP A 139 12.28 -15.38 11.79
N PRO A 140 13.21 -16.05 11.09
CA PRO A 140 14.62 -15.68 10.92
C PRO A 140 14.80 -14.34 10.23
N ASN A 141 15.92 -13.66 10.51
CA ASN A 141 16.24 -12.37 9.88
C ASN A 141 16.46 -12.53 8.37
N ALA A 142 15.80 -11.70 7.60
CA ALA A 142 15.99 -11.59 6.15
C ALA A 142 15.55 -10.23 5.65
N THR A 143 16.28 -9.67 4.71
CA THR A 143 16.04 -8.33 4.16
C THR A 143 15.82 -8.38 2.65
N PHE A 144 15.25 -7.30 2.09
CA PHE A 144 15.15 -7.16 0.64
C PHE A 144 16.48 -6.78 -0.01
N GLN A 145 17.41 -6.18 0.75
CA GLN A 145 18.70 -5.70 0.25
C GLN A 145 19.66 -6.85 -0.07
N ASP A 146 19.66 -7.90 0.74
CA ASP A 146 20.53 -9.05 0.55
C ASP A 146 19.93 -10.13 -0.37
N THR A 147 18.68 -9.95 -0.81
CA THR A 147 17.92 -10.89 -1.63
C THR A 147 17.60 -12.24 -0.95
N LEU A 148 18.03 -12.48 0.27
CA LEU A 148 17.79 -13.73 1.00
C LEU A 148 16.32 -13.97 1.28
N ILE A 149 15.54 -12.89 1.44
CA ILE A 149 14.09 -12.96 1.69
C ILE A 149 13.33 -13.78 0.62
N TRP A 150 13.89 -13.91 -0.58
CA TRP A 150 13.32 -14.70 -1.67
C TRP A 150 13.67 -16.17 -1.64
N ARG A 151 14.57 -16.58 -0.74
CA ARG A 151 15.02 -17.95 -0.56
C ARG A 151 14.38 -18.54 0.69
N MET A 152 13.49 -19.52 0.53
CA MET A 152 12.80 -20.12 1.68
C MET A 152 13.77 -20.67 2.73
N THR A 153 14.86 -21.31 2.30
CA THR A 153 15.88 -21.90 3.20
C THR A 153 16.67 -20.87 4.00
N GLU A 154 16.70 -19.61 3.55
CA GLU A 154 17.42 -18.51 4.20
C GLU A 154 16.49 -17.62 5.03
N ALA A 155 15.23 -17.52 4.63
CA ALA A 155 14.29 -16.55 5.16
C ALA A 155 13.14 -17.17 5.95
N MET A 156 13.05 -18.50 6.00
CA MET A 156 11.97 -19.21 6.67
C MET A 156 12.49 -20.46 7.35
N ARG A 157 11.70 -21.02 8.26
CA ARG A 157 11.92 -22.32 8.84
C ARG A 157 10.96 -23.33 8.23
N TYR A 158 11.36 -24.58 8.17
CA TYR A 158 10.50 -25.69 7.80
C TYR A 158 9.79 -26.24 9.03
N THR A 159 8.74 -27.07 8.83
CA THR A 159 8.02 -27.70 9.94
C THR A 159 8.20 -29.22 9.89
N ASP A 160 8.27 -29.88 11.06
CA ASP A 160 8.37 -31.34 11.14
C ASP A 160 7.04 -31.98 10.77
N GLY A 161 6.83 -32.13 9.49
CA GLY A 161 5.66 -32.81 8.93
C GLY A 161 4.82 -31.92 8.03
N GLY A 162 3.70 -32.45 7.62
CA GLY A 162 2.80 -31.79 6.72
C GLY A 162 1.42 -32.43 6.70
N TYR A 163 0.52 -31.86 5.92
CA TYR A 163 -0.80 -32.43 5.71
C TYR A 163 -0.81 -33.28 4.43
N ASP A 164 -1.02 -34.57 4.56
CA ASP A 164 -1.19 -35.45 3.41
C ASP A 164 -2.64 -35.42 2.91
N SER A 165 -2.86 -34.67 1.83
CA SER A 165 -4.19 -34.53 1.25
C SER A 165 -4.72 -35.80 0.57
N LYS A 166 -3.86 -36.82 0.33
CA LYS A 166 -4.30 -38.09 -0.28
C LYS A 166 -4.84 -39.05 0.75
N ASN A 167 -4.22 -39.07 1.91
CA ASN A 167 -4.56 -40.00 3.01
C ASN A 167 -5.38 -39.30 4.13
N GLY A 168 -5.53 -37.97 4.06
CA GLY A 168 -6.35 -37.20 4.99
C GLY A 168 -5.78 -37.16 6.41
N GLY A 169 -4.64 -36.51 6.63
CA GLY A 169 -4.06 -36.40 7.96
C GLY A 169 -2.73 -35.68 7.98
N PHE A 170 -2.27 -35.37 9.19
CA PHE A 170 -0.94 -34.81 9.39
C PHE A 170 0.12 -35.89 9.38
N THR A 171 1.30 -35.56 8.90
CA THR A 171 2.52 -36.34 8.97
C THR A 171 3.51 -35.66 9.91
N GLY A 172 4.46 -36.39 10.50
CA GLY A 172 5.39 -35.85 11.46
C GLY A 172 4.75 -35.46 12.78
N LYS A 173 5.35 -34.50 13.50
CA LYS A 173 4.87 -34.03 14.81
C LYS A 173 3.82 -32.93 14.72
N CYS A 174 3.80 -32.15 13.62
CA CYS A 174 2.86 -31.04 13.48
C CYS A 174 1.40 -31.49 13.51
N SER A 175 0.56 -30.64 14.05
CA SER A 175 -0.88 -30.78 14.01
C SER A 175 -1.53 -29.43 13.69
N ASN A 176 -2.84 -29.42 13.49
CA ASN A 176 -3.53 -28.16 13.30
C ASN A 176 -3.56 -27.36 14.62
N GLY A 177 -2.94 -26.22 14.63
CA GLY A 177 -2.76 -25.38 15.82
C GLY A 177 -1.42 -25.51 16.53
N ILE A 178 -0.54 -26.45 16.09
CA ILE A 178 0.78 -26.64 16.66
C ILE A 178 1.79 -26.84 15.52
N ILE A 179 2.85 -26.04 15.51
CA ILE A 179 3.98 -26.13 14.60
C ILE A 179 5.21 -26.63 15.37
N TYR A 180 5.86 -27.67 14.86
CA TYR A 180 7.18 -28.11 15.28
C TYR A 180 8.22 -27.66 14.28
N ASP A 181 9.28 -27.05 14.75
CA ASP A 181 10.40 -26.57 13.94
C ASP A 181 11.21 -27.74 13.36
N ALA A 182 11.70 -27.54 12.15
CA ALA A 182 12.60 -28.44 11.49
C ALA A 182 13.47 -27.70 10.46
N ASP A 183 14.57 -28.33 10.06
CA ASP A 183 15.35 -27.87 8.93
C ASP A 183 14.70 -28.33 7.61
N PHE A 184 14.90 -27.55 6.56
CA PHE A 184 14.52 -27.96 5.23
C PHE A 184 15.27 -29.26 4.87
N PRO A 185 14.57 -30.26 4.33
CA PRO A 185 15.24 -31.52 3.94
C PRO A 185 16.31 -31.25 2.87
N GLU A 186 17.42 -32.03 2.91
CA GLU A 186 18.43 -31.95 1.88
C GLU A 186 17.82 -32.16 0.48
N GLY A 187 18.17 -31.28 -0.46
CA GLY A 187 17.58 -31.26 -1.80
C GLY A 187 16.13 -30.82 -1.89
N TYR A 188 15.58 -30.16 -0.81
CA TYR A 188 14.28 -29.57 -0.87
C TYR A 188 14.24 -28.45 -1.91
N SER A 189 13.52 -28.68 -2.99
CA SER A 189 13.22 -27.66 -3.98
C SER A 189 11.87 -27.05 -3.65
N GLY A 190 11.85 -26.07 -2.75
CA GLY A 190 10.65 -25.30 -2.40
C GLY A 190 10.18 -24.39 -3.49
N THR A 191 10.69 -24.56 -4.71
CA THR A 191 10.40 -23.65 -5.80
C THR A 191 9.50 -24.22 -6.84
N PHE A 192 8.95 -23.26 -7.45
CA PHE A 192 8.16 -23.32 -8.66
C PHE A 192 9.00 -23.48 -9.94
N ASN A 193 10.32 -23.48 -9.87
CA ASN A 193 11.22 -23.65 -11.01
C ASN A 193 12.07 -24.90 -10.86
N GLU A 194 11.75 -25.93 -11.62
CA GLU A 194 12.65 -27.06 -11.84
C GLU A 194 13.95 -26.52 -12.47
N GLY A 195 15.04 -26.51 -11.71
CA GLY A 195 16.35 -26.15 -12.25
C GLY A 195 17.23 -25.25 -11.39
N ASP A 196 16.72 -24.65 -10.32
CA ASP A 196 17.55 -23.91 -9.38
C ASP A 196 18.25 -24.86 -8.41
N SER A 197 19.57 -25.00 -8.56
CA SER A 197 20.40 -25.91 -7.80
C SER A 197 20.86 -25.43 -6.42
N ASP A 198 20.31 -24.30 -5.93
CA ASP A 198 20.79 -23.61 -4.72
C ASP A 198 19.92 -23.87 -3.48
N TYR A 199 19.28 -25.04 -3.40
CA TYR A 199 18.53 -25.42 -2.22
C TYR A 199 19.39 -26.29 -1.30
N GLY A 200 20.06 -25.59 -0.39
CA GLY A 200 20.76 -26.21 0.73
C GLY A 200 19.80 -26.55 1.87
N THR A 201 20.35 -27.15 2.92
CA THR A 201 19.78 -27.17 4.25
C THR A 201 19.50 -25.77 4.75
N SER A 202 18.56 -25.60 5.69
CA SER A 202 18.34 -24.32 6.35
C SER A 202 19.64 -23.72 6.84
N ASN A 203 19.92 -22.48 6.47
CA ASN A 203 21.06 -21.71 6.96
C ASN A 203 20.64 -20.78 8.12
N THR A 204 19.42 -20.93 8.59
CA THR A 204 18.85 -20.13 9.67
C THR A 204 18.96 -20.87 10.99
N GLU A 205 19.11 -20.11 12.06
CA GLU A 205 19.01 -20.60 13.43
C GLU A 205 17.68 -21.34 13.66
N SER A 206 17.71 -22.45 14.39
CA SER A 206 16.50 -23.19 14.75
C SER A 206 15.70 -22.45 15.82
N LEU A 207 14.40 -22.78 15.94
CA LEU A 207 13.53 -22.20 16.96
C LEU A 207 14.09 -22.43 18.37
N THR A 208 14.67 -23.60 18.62
CA THR A 208 15.32 -23.93 19.91
C THR A 208 16.55 -23.06 20.18
N GLU A 209 17.37 -22.84 19.16
CA GLU A 209 18.61 -22.05 19.28
C GLU A 209 18.34 -20.57 19.47
N SER A 210 17.24 -20.04 18.91
CA SER A 210 16.86 -18.63 19.09
C SER A 210 16.71 -18.25 20.57
N ASN A 211 16.41 -19.22 21.42
CA ASN A 211 16.20 -19.05 22.86
C ASN A 211 15.31 -17.85 23.25
N THR A 212 14.37 -17.54 22.35
CA THR A 212 13.43 -16.42 22.47
C THR A 212 12.03 -16.95 22.73
N ASP A 213 11.29 -16.35 23.64
CA ASP A 213 9.85 -16.62 23.82
C ASP A 213 9.06 -15.77 22.79
N PHE A 214 8.45 -16.46 21.83
CA PHE A 214 7.63 -15.82 20.79
C PHE A 214 6.14 -15.78 21.12
N THR A 215 5.73 -16.02 22.35
CA THR A 215 4.33 -15.85 22.75
C THR A 215 3.83 -14.45 22.39
N ASP A 216 2.61 -14.35 21.90
CA ASP A 216 1.97 -13.12 21.37
C ASP A 216 2.55 -12.61 20.05
N ALA A 217 3.62 -13.15 19.52
CA ALA A 217 4.12 -12.85 18.18
C ALA A 217 3.18 -13.42 17.08
N ILE A 218 3.44 -13.07 15.83
CA ILE A 218 2.64 -13.47 14.68
C ILE A 218 3.42 -14.49 13.86
N ALA A 219 2.96 -15.73 13.82
CA ALA A 219 3.46 -16.72 12.90
C ALA A 219 2.84 -16.54 11.51
N VAL A 220 3.65 -16.40 10.49
CA VAL A 220 3.24 -16.38 9.08
C VAL A 220 3.54 -17.77 8.51
N LEU A 221 2.46 -18.50 8.22
CA LEU A 221 2.46 -19.92 7.98
C LEU A 221 2.15 -20.22 6.50
N ASN A 222 3.06 -20.82 5.77
CA ASN A 222 2.81 -21.34 4.44
C ASN A 222 2.39 -22.81 4.51
N LEU A 223 1.12 -23.06 4.71
CA LEU A 223 0.55 -24.39 4.93
C LEU A 223 -0.40 -24.85 3.82
N GLY A 224 -0.52 -24.12 2.74
CA GLY A 224 -1.56 -24.37 1.76
C GLY A 224 -1.20 -24.16 0.30
N HIS A 225 -0.02 -24.51 -0.17
CA HIS A 225 0.50 -24.20 -1.51
C HIS A 225 0.62 -22.69 -1.77
N TRP A 226 -0.49 -22.11 -2.25
CA TRP A 226 -0.63 -20.69 -2.58
C TRP A 226 -1.13 -19.85 -1.41
N LEU A 227 -1.42 -20.49 -0.27
CA LEU A 227 -2.05 -19.84 0.87
C LEU A 227 -1.05 -19.64 1.99
N THR A 228 -0.88 -18.40 2.37
CA THR A 228 -0.13 -17.99 3.54
C THR A 228 -1.12 -17.50 4.60
N TRP A 229 -0.93 -17.93 5.82
CA TRP A 229 -1.78 -17.64 6.94
C TRP A 229 -1.01 -16.87 8.00
N ALA A 230 -1.52 -15.77 8.49
CA ALA A 230 -0.98 -15.14 9.68
C ALA A 230 -1.81 -15.57 10.90
N ARG A 231 -1.15 -15.96 11.99
CA ARG A 231 -1.77 -16.39 13.24
C ARG A 231 -0.98 -15.90 14.43
N LYS A 232 -1.69 -15.52 15.48
CA LYS A 232 -1.06 -15.19 16.74
C LYS A 232 -0.55 -16.45 17.41
N ILE A 233 0.68 -16.44 17.88
CA ILE A 233 1.27 -17.49 18.69
C ILE A 233 0.62 -17.41 20.06
N SER A 234 -0.09 -18.47 20.44
CA SER A 234 -0.81 -18.51 21.70
C SER A 234 0.05 -19.03 22.86
N SER A 235 1.11 -19.78 22.57
CA SER A 235 2.05 -20.31 23.55
C SER A 235 3.34 -20.74 22.89
N HIS A 236 4.46 -20.31 23.46
CA HIS A 236 5.83 -20.76 23.20
C HIS A 236 6.69 -20.48 24.41
N ASN A 237 7.71 -21.27 24.69
CA ASN A 237 8.75 -20.92 25.66
C ASN A 237 10.12 -20.91 24.98
N ALA A 238 11.01 -20.06 25.46
CA ALA A 238 12.38 -20.04 25.01
C ALA A 238 13.03 -21.43 25.08
N GLY A 239 13.64 -21.88 24.00
CA GLY A 239 14.27 -23.19 23.89
C GLY A 239 13.34 -24.35 23.52
N ASP A 240 12.04 -24.15 23.35
CA ASP A 240 11.13 -25.17 22.84
C ASP A 240 11.31 -25.31 21.31
N ASP A 241 11.11 -26.53 20.81
CA ASP A 241 11.13 -26.86 19.37
C ASP A 241 9.78 -26.65 18.67
N HIS A 242 8.80 -26.07 19.35
CA HIS A 242 7.44 -25.92 18.85
C HIS A 242 6.69 -24.76 19.47
N PHE A 243 5.66 -24.29 18.78
CA PHE A 243 4.70 -23.31 19.31
C PHE A 243 3.27 -23.68 18.96
N SER A 244 2.34 -23.18 19.76
CA SER A 244 0.89 -23.25 19.48
C SER A 244 0.40 -21.92 18.90
N TYR A 245 -0.58 -21.99 18.00
CA TYR A 245 -1.21 -20.78 17.44
C TYR A 245 -2.74 -20.81 17.57
N ALA A 246 -3.32 -19.62 17.70
CA ALA A 246 -4.76 -19.44 17.80
C ALA A 246 -5.45 -19.62 16.44
N ASP A 247 -6.75 -19.90 16.47
CA ASP A 247 -7.61 -20.04 15.29
C ASP A 247 -7.09 -21.06 14.26
N PRO A 248 -7.17 -22.36 14.54
CA PRO A 248 -6.69 -23.42 13.65
C PRO A 248 -7.21 -23.25 12.21
N ILE A 249 -6.35 -23.56 11.25
CA ILE A 249 -6.65 -23.43 9.83
C ILE A 249 -7.59 -24.56 9.41
N PRO A 250 -8.66 -24.30 8.64
CA PRO A 250 -9.53 -25.37 8.16
C PRO A 250 -8.73 -26.45 7.38
N GLU A 251 -8.85 -27.71 7.79
CA GLU A 251 -8.08 -28.83 7.20
C GLU A 251 -8.22 -28.92 5.67
N THR A 252 -9.40 -28.61 5.13
CA THR A 252 -9.65 -28.56 3.69
C THR A 252 -8.76 -27.58 2.94
N LYS A 253 -8.13 -26.66 3.63
CA LYS A 253 -7.21 -25.65 3.09
C LYS A 253 -5.74 -26.01 3.27
N LEU A 254 -5.43 -26.95 4.15
CA LEU A 254 -4.07 -27.44 4.37
C LEU A 254 -3.61 -28.28 3.18
N LYS A 255 -2.37 -28.09 2.78
CA LYS A 255 -1.74 -28.77 1.64
C LYS A 255 -0.29 -29.14 2.01
N LYS A 256 0.49 -29.53 1.01
CA LYS A 256 1.95 -29.67 1.14
C LYS A 256 2.60 -28.29 1.16
N HIS A 257 3.79 -28.19 1.58
CA HIS A 257 4.59 -26.99 1.80
C HIS A 257 4.32 -26.34 3.16
N PHE A 258 5.22 -26.65 4.05
CA PHE A 258 5.17 -26.19 5.43
C PHE A 258 6.42 -25.37 5.70
N ALA A 259 6.27 -24.08 5.59
CA ALA A 259 7.31 -23.15 5.97
C ALA A 259 6.68 -22.03 6.79
N TYR A 260 7.44 -21.42 7.66
CA TYR A 260 6.98 -20.33 8.49
C TYR A 260 8.10 -19.33 8.81
N TYR A 261 7.70 -18.15 9.20
CA TYR A 261 8.52 -17.15 9.85
C TYR A 261 7.68 -16.43 10.89
N ILE A 262 8.33 -15.73 11.81
CA ILE A 262 7.67 -15.04 12.93
C ILE A 262 7.90 -13.55 12.81
N LEU A 263 6.86 -12.75 13.08
CA LEU A 263 6.91 -11.29 13.17
C LEU A 263 6.50 -10.86 14.57
N GLY A 264 7.17 -9.90 15.16
CA GLY A 264 6.76 -9.41 16.46
C GLY A 264 7.86 -8.70 17.23
N LEU A 265 7.47 -8.08 18.34
CA LEU A 265 8.44 -7.44 19.24
C LEU A 265 9.52 -8.41 19.75
N PRO A 266 9.23 -9.71 20.04
CA PRO A 266 10.27 -10.66 20.41
C PRO A 266 11.32 -10.94 19.31
N ALA A 267 10.97 -10.69 18.05
CA ALA A 267 11.85 -10.83 16.89
C ALA A 267 12.60 -9.54 16.54
N LEU A 268 12.51 -8.49 17.36
CA LEU A 268 13.24 -7.24 17.16
C LEU A 268 14.65 -7.38 17.73
N ASP A 269 15.53 -7.98 16.97
CA ASP A 269 16.89 -8.36 17.41
C ASP A 269 17.99 -7.88 16.43
N SER A 270 17.62 -7.29 15.32
CA SER A 270 18.54 -6.83 14.27
C SER A 270 18.38 -5.34 13.98
N GLU A 271 19.52 -4.70 13.61
CA GLU A 271 19.50 -3.29 13.19
C GLU A 271 18.61 -3.06 11.96
N ASN A 272 18.00 -1.91 11.90
CA ASN A 272 17.05 -1.48 10.87
C ASN A 272 15.76 -2.30 10.86
N GLU A 273 15.35 -2.81 12.00
CA GLU A 273 14.05 -3.44 12.24
C GLU A 273 13.16 -2.59 13.14
N TRP A 274 11.86 -2.73 12.97
CA TRP A 274 10.86 -2.03 13.77
C TRP A 274 9.65 -2.90 14.08
N TRP A 275 8.94 -2.53 15.14
CA TRP A 275 7.65 -3.12 15.50
C TRP A 275 6.69 -2.06 16.01
N PHE A 276 5.41 -2.26 15.77
CA PHE A 276 4.34 -1.45 16.34
C PHE A 276 3.41 -2.31 17.18
N ASP A 277 3.36 -2.01 18.46
CA ASP A 277 2.37 -2.59 19.36
C ASP A 277 1.10 -1.74 19.35
N ALA A 278 0.10 -2.18 18.61
CA ALA A 278 -1.17 -1.48 18.48
C ALA A 278 -1.96 -1.43 19.81
N SER A 279 -1.71 -2.34 20.75
CA SER A 279 -2.40 -2.36 22.04
C SER A 279 -1.95 -1.24 22.97
N THR A 280 -0.69 -0.87 22.92
CA THR A 280 -0.09 0.20 23.69
C THR A 280 0.21 1.47 22.87
N GLN A 281 -0.08 1.43 21.55
CA GLN A 281 0.25 2.49 20.59
C GLN A 281 1.74 2.88 20.66
N THR A 282 2.62 1.87 20.75
CA THR A 282 4.05 2.07 20.90
C THR A 282 4.80 1.56 19.67
N VAL A 283 5.62 2.42 19.10
CA VAL A 283 6.58 2.05 18.05
C VAL A 283 7.90 1.72 18.70
N TYR A 284 8.49 0.60 18.31
CA TYR A 284 9.83 0.18 18.67
C TYR A 284 10.70 0.17 17.41
N TYR A 285 11.91 0.66 17.51
CA TYR A 285 12.85 0.71 16.40
C TYR A 285 14.27 0.44 16.84
N TYR A 286 14.95 -0.45 16.15
CA TYR A 286 16.37 -0.70 16.31
C TYR A 286 17.13 -0.01 15.16
N PRO A 287 17.58 1.23 15.34
CA PRO A 287 18.27 1.97 14.27
C PRO A 287 19.63 1.35 13.96
N PRO A 288 20.24 1.67 12.81
CA PRO A 288 21.62 1.34 12.52
C PRO A 288 22.59 1.82 13.61
N ALA A 289 23.71 1.10 13.78
CA ALA A 289 24.67 1.36 14.85
C ALA A 289 25.06 2.83 14.98
N GLY A 290 24.87 3.38 16.16
CA GLY A 290 25.20 4.76 16.49
C GLY A 290 24.20 5.81 15.98
N ALA A 291 23.14 5.42 15.29
CA ALA A 291 22.12 6.36 14.85
C ALA A 291 21.15 6.71 15.99
N ASN A 292 20.68 7.95 15.98
CA ASN A 292 19.68 8.46 16.92
C ASN A 292 18.36 8.71 16.15
N PRO A 293 17.28 7.99 16.45
CA PRO A 293 16.00 8.16 15.72
C PRO A 293 15.45 9.58 15.78
N ASN A 294 15.83 10.36 16.80
CA ASN A 294 15.41 11.77 16.89
C ASN A 294 16.08 12.69 15.85
N GLU A 295 17.11 12.20 15.17
CA GLU A 295 17.87 12.93 14.14
C GLU A 295 17.62 12.34 12.74
N MET A 296 16.74 11.32 12.62
CA MET A 296 16.42 10.63 11.38
C MET A 296 15.12 11.17 10.77
N ASP A 297 14.98 11.03 9.46
CA ASP A 297 13.73 11.38 8.74
C ASP A 297 12.76 10.19 8.75
N LEU A 298 12.22 9.90 9.92
CA LEU A 298 11.29 8.78 10.07
C LEU A 298 9.86 9.18 9.73
N GLN A 299 9.25 8.39 8.87
CA GLN A 299 7.86 8.56 8.45
C GLN A 299 7.14 7.21 8.39
N ALA A 300 5.86 7.22 8.70
CA ALA A 300 5.07 6.00 8.78
C ALA A 300 3.86 6.03 7.88
N ARG A 301 3.53 4.90 7.27
CA ARG A 301 2.32 4.74 6.47
C ARG A 301 1.09 4.72 7.37
N THR A 302 0.12 5.60 7.04
CA THR A 302 -1.16 5.77 7.75
C THR A 302 -2.37 5.66 6.82
N ALA A 303 -2.16 5.56 5.50
CA ALA A 303 -3.22 5.42 4.51
C ALA A 303 -2.96 4.24 3.56
N ASP A 304 -4.03 3.56 3.14
CA ASP A 304 -3.94 2.44 2.20
C ASP A 304 -3.68 2.91 0.77
N PHE A 305 -4.30 4.03 0.41
CA PHE A 305 -4.35 4.50 -0.97
C PHE A 305 -3.92 5.96 -1.08
N ALA A 306 -3.19 6.27 -2.15
CA ALA A 306 -2.87 7.62 -2.57
C ALA A 306 -3.95 8.19 -3.50
N ILE A 307 -4.72 7.30 -4.15
CA ILE A 307 -5.84 7.65 -5.02
C ILE A 307 -7.06 6.83 -4.60
N GLU A 308 -8.16 7.49 -4.25
CA GLU A 308 -9.44 6.87 -3.95
C GLU A 308 -10.54 7.51 -4.83
N LEU A 309 -11.02 6.76 -5.83
CA LEU A 309 -12.09 7.21 -6.71
C LEU A 309 -13.27 6.24 -6.63
N GLU A 310 -14.45 6.76 -6.35
CA GLU A 310 -15.67 5.96 -6.27
C GLU A 310 -16.80 6.64 -7.06
N TYR A 311 -17.47 5.89 -7.94
CA TYR A 311 -18.53 6.39 -8.81
C TYR A 311 -18.13 7.66 -9.59
N SER A 312 -16.89 7.74 -10.05
CA SER A 312 -16.29 8.92 -10.69
C SER A 312 -16.00 8.65 -12.16
N LYS A 313 -15.94 9.70 -13.00
CA LYS A 313 -15.75 9.55 -14.45
C LYS A 313 -14.83 10.61 -15.03
N ASN A 314 -14.14 10.22 -16.13
CA ASN A 314 -13.38 11.14 -16.98
C ASN A 314 -12.28 11.90 -16.24
N ILE A 315 -11.48 11.22 -15.44
CA ILE A 315 -10.39 11.81 -14.68
C ILE A 315 -9.06 11.30 -15.26
N THR A 316 -8.20 12.22 -15.66
CA THR A 316 -6.80 11.92 -16.01
C THR A 316 -5.89 12.42 -14.90
N ILE A 317 -5.01 11.54 -14.41
CA ILE A 317 -3.96 11.86 -13.43
C ILE A 317 -2.63 11.56 -14.10
N GLU A 318 -1.70 12.53 -14.13
CA GLU A 318 -0.44 12.32 -14.82
C GLU A 318 0.75 13.09 -14.23
N ASN A 319 1.97 12.55 -14.51
CA ASN A 319 3.25 13.14 -14.13
C ASN A 319 3.38 13.37 -12.61
N ILE A 320 3.01 12.37 -11.81
CA ILE A 320 3.04 12.43 -10.34
C ILE A 320 3.69 11.14 -9.83
N THR A 321 4.58 11.28 -8.86
CA THR A 321 5.13 10.17 -8.09
C THR A 321 4.33 9.98 -6.81
N PHE A 322 3.87 8.77 -6.54
CA PHE A 322 3.11 8.39 -5.36
C PHE A 322 3.99 7.57 -4.42
N PHE A 323 3.98 7.92 -3.13
CA PHE A 323 4.75 7.22 -2.11
C PHE A 323 3.85 6.73 -0.96
N GLY A 324 4.02 5.47 -0.58
CA GLY A 324 3.36 4.86 0.57
C GLY A 324 1.87 4.53 0.37
N GLY A 325 1.37 4.56 -0.87
CA GLY A 325 -0.03 4.26 -1.17
C GLY A 325 -0.26 3.86 -2.62
N GLY A 326 -1.18 2.94 -2.83
CA GLY A 326 -1.65 2.54 -4.15
C GLY A 326 -2.90 3.33 -4.60
N PHE A 327 -3.73 2.70 -5.41
CA PHE A 327 -4.99 3.29 -5.84
C PHE A 327 -6.18 2.35 -5.58
N ASN A 328 -7.33 2.94 -5.31
CA ASN A 328 -8.61 2.27 -5.15
C ASN A 328 -9.66 2.95 -6.04
N ILE A 329 -9.93 2.35 -7.18
CA ILE A 329 -10.85 2.90 -8.19
C ILE A 329 -12.03 1.93 -8.30
N ARG A 330 -13.20 2.37 -7.81
CA ARG A 330 -14.41 1.54 -7.76
C ARG A 330 -15.57 2.17 -8.49
N ASN A 331 -16.31 1.36 -9.27
CA ASN A 331 -17.53 1.79 -9.97
C ASN A 331 -17.32 3.09 -10.79
N SER A 332 -16.14 3.26 -11.38
CA SER A 332 -15.70 4.46 -12.07
C SER A 332 -15.40 4.16 -13.54
N GLU A 333 -15.47 5.17 -14.40
CA GLU A 333 -15.32 5.03 -15.85
C GLU A 333 -14.33 6.06 -16.40
N ASN A 334 -13.56 5.69 -17.43
CA ASN A 334 -12.62 6.58 -18.11
C ASN A 334 -11.62 7.24 -17.14
N ILE A 335 -11.01 6.43 -16.28
CA ILE A 335 -9.94 6.88 -15.40
C ILE A 335 -8.60 6.54 -16.05
N THR A 336 -7.74 7.52 -16.21
CA THR A 336 -6.42 7.37 -16.81
C THR A 336 -5.34 7.77 -15.83
N LEU A 337 -4.38 6.86 -15.59
CA LEU A 337 -3.13 7.15 -14.90
C LEU A 337 -2.01 7.12 -15.96
N LYS A 338 -1.25 8.20 -16.12
CA LYS A 338 -0.24 8.32 -17.18
C LYS A 338 1.05 8.92 -16.63
N ASN A 339 2.18 8.29 -16.92
CA ASN A 339 3.49 8.71 -16.41
C ASN A 339 3.46 8.92 -14.89
N CYS A 340 2.92 7.95 -14.17
CA CYS A 340 2.85 7.95 -12.72
C CYS A 340 3.72 6.82 -12.18
N ASP A 341 4.55 7.13 -11.19
CA ASP A 341 5.35 6.16 -10.48
C ASP A 341 4.73 5.88 -9.11
N PHE A 342 4.73 4.61 -8.69
CA PHE A 342 4.19 4.21 -7.40
C PHE A 342 5.28 3.48 -6.59
N HIS A 343 5.73 4.12 -5.52
CA HIS A 343 6.67 3.55 -4.57
C HIS A 343 5.89 2.99 -3.37
N TYR A 344 6.14 1.72 -3.04
CA TYR A 344 5.46 1.00 -1.96
C TYR A 344 3.92 1.06 -2.06
N PRO A 345 3.32 0.69 -3.22
CA PRO A 345 1.88 0.85 -3.44
C PRO A 345 1.03 -0.03 -2.55
N SER A 346 1.53 -1.19 -2.16
CA SER A 346 0.79 -2.16 -1.35
C SER A 346 1.63 -2.73 -0.21
N THR A 347 0.94 -3.20 0.83
CA THR A 347 1.53 -3.89 1.97
C THR A 347 0.46 -4.69 2.72
N ASN A 348 0.91 -5.59 3.61
CA ASN A 348 0.03 -6.20 4.59
C ASN A 348 -0.05 -5.33 5.86
N LYS A 349 -1.02 -5.65 6.73
CA LYS A 349 -1.22 -5.00 8.03
C LYS A 349 -1.03 -5.98 9.18
N PHE A 350 -0.08 -6.90 9.06
CA PHE A 350 0.13 -7.92 10.10
C PHE A 350 0.51 -7.30 11.44
N VAL A 351 1.31 -6.23 11.43
CA VAL A 351 1.64 -5.48 12.64
C VAL A 351 0.42 -4.92 13.39
N LEU A 352 -0.73 -4.76 12.73
CA LEU A 352 -2.00 -4.38 13.33
C LEU A 352 -2.88 -5.59 13.68
N GLU A 353 -2.33 -6.79 13.66
CA GLU A 353 -3.09 -8.05 13.82
C GLU A 353 -4.28 -8.16 12.84
N LYS A 354 -4.25 -7.42 11.72
CA LYS A 354 -5.27 -7.50 10.66
C LYS A 354 -4.86 -8.55 9.64
N PHE A 355 -5.25 -9.78 9.89
CA PHE A 355 -4.95 -10.93 9.06
C PHE A 355 -5.94 -11.01 7.90
N GLN A 356 -5.54 -10.46 6.75
CA GLN A 356 -6.37 -10.53 5.55
C GLN A 356 -6.11 -11.82 4.78
N TRP A 357 -7.16 -12.42 4.30
CA TRP A 357 -7.12 -13.59 3.44
C TRP A 357 -6.81 -13.17 1.99
N PHE A 358 -5.60 -13.42 1.51
CA PHE A 358 -5.26 -13.13 0.10
C PHE A 358 -5.95 -14.05 -0.92
N ALA A 359 -6.59 -15.12 -0.48
CA ALA A 359 -7.13 -16.15 -1.35
C ALA A 359 -8.63 -16.07 -1.64
N GLN A 360 -9.35 -15.12 -1.10
CA GLN A 360 -10.77 -14.94 -1.47
C GLN A 360 -10.99 -13.63 -2.19
N GLY A 361 -11.13 -13.74 -3.52
CA GLY A 361 -11.53 -12.65 -4.40
C GLY A 361 -12.95 -12.14 -4.17
N ASN A 362 -13.35 -11.89 -2.91
CA ASN A 362 -14.71 -11.47 -2.57
C ASN A 362 -14.82 -10.35 -1.56
N SER A 363 -13.78 -9.69 -1.20
CA SER A 363 -13.89 -8.38 -0.57
C SER A 363 -13.25 -7.37 -1.49
N GLY A 364 -13.98 -6.34 -1.86
CA GLY A 364 -13.52 -5.28 -2.77
C GLY A 364 -12.42 -4.39 -2.21
N GLU A 365 -11.59 -4.92 -1.33
CA GLU A 365 -10.46 -4.25 -0.74
C GLU A 365 -9.19 -4.96 -1.22
N ASN A 366 -8.36 -4.23 -1.96
CA ASN A 366 -7.06 -4.65 -2.49
C ASN A 366 -7.08 -5.74 -3.58
N LYS A 367 -7.72 -5.45 -4.70
CA LYS A 367 -7.29 -6.01 -5.97
C LYS A 367 -6.40 -4.98 -6.66
N MET A 368 -5.10 -5.22 -6.69
CA MET A 368 -4.27 -4.67 -7.75
C MET A 368 -4.59 -5.36 -9.05
#